data_72941525494f16c97975c924c535a5d3
#
_entry.id   72941525494f16c97975c924c535a5d3
#
_cell.length_a   1.000
_cell.length_b   1.000
_cell.length_c   1.000
_cell.angle_alpha   90.00
_cell.angle_beta   90.00
_cell.angle_gamma   90.00
#
_symmetry.space_group_name_H-M   'P 1'
#
loop_
_entity.id
_entity.type
_entity.pdbx_description
1 polymer ?
#
loop_
_entity_poly.entity_id
_entity_poly.type
_entity_poly.pdbx_seq_one_letter_code
_entity_poly.pdbx_strand_id
1 'polypeptide(L)'
;ATVADTFPAPLSCTWTCVGAGGGACTASGSGNVADTVQLPAGGSVSYTASCTISPVASGTLSNTATISAPGGVTDPNAGNNSATDSDTLTPRADLSITKTDGVTSATPGGSVTYTITASNAGPSGTSGASVVDTFPASLTCTWTCVAAGGGACTASGSGNIADTVGL
;
A
#
# COMPACT_ATOMS: atom_id res chain seq x y z
N ALA A 1 13.18 29.00 11.92
CA ALA A 1 11.93 28.63 11.26
C ALA A 1 11.58 27.17 11.59
N THR A 2 10.34 26.79 11.43
CA THR A 2 9.90 25.38 11.57
C THR A 2 9.38 24.89 10.25
N VAL A 3 9.85 23.72 9.79
CA VAL A 3 9.35 23.00 8.62
C VAL A 3 8.54 21.81 9.13
N ALA A 4 7.32 21.64 8.60
CA ALA A 4 6.47 20.51 8.91
C ALA A 4 5.89 19.90 7.63
N ASP A 5 5.90 18.57 7.58
CA ASP A 5 5.26 17.77 6.56
C ASP A 5 4.66 16.53 7.22
N THR A 6 3.33 16.45 7.22
CA THR A 6 2.61 15.32 7.80
C THR A 6 2.19 14.40 6.67
N PHE A 7 2.96 13.32 6.48
CA PHE A 7 2.67 12.35 5.43
C PHE A 7 1.32 11.67 5.68
N PRO A 8 0.47 11.55 4.65
CA PRO A 8 -0.83 10.90 4.77
C PRO A 8 -0.69 9.40 5.13
N ALA A 9 -1.72 8.87 5.80
CA ALA A 9 -1.74 7.52 6.38
C ALA A 9 -1.30 6.35 5.46
N PRO A 10 -1.52 6.38 4.12
CA PRO A 10 -1.04 5.30 3.25
C PRO A 10 0.48 5.26 3.09
N LEU A 11 1.23 6.27 3.54
CA LEU A 11 2.66 6.38 3.39
C LEU A 11 3.43 5.93 4.64
N SER A 12 4.54 5.23 4.40
CA SER A 12 5.62 5.04 5.38
C SER A 12 6.89 5.63 4.81
N CYS A 13 7.39 6.70 5.43
CA CYS A 13 8.47 7.52 4.88
C CYS A 13 9.73 7.52 5.76
N THR A 14 10.87 7.65 5.08
CA THR A 14 12.15 8.13 5.66
C THR A 14 12.58 9.35 4.86
N TRP A 15 13.32 10.24 5.48
CA TRP A 15 13.77 11.46 4.82
C TRP A 15 15.18 11.86 5.22
N THR A 16 15.82 12.62 4.33
CA THR A 16 17.11 13.27 4.56
C THR A 16 16.98 14.75 4.30
N CYS A 17 17.85 15.57 4.91
CA CYS A 17 17.91 17.01 4.67
C CYS A 17 19.32 17.48 4.43
N VAL A 18 19.48 18.41 3.49
CA VAL A 18 20.73 19.11 3.18
C VAL A 18 20.50 20.61 3.19
N GLY A 19 21.37 21.34 3.90
CA GLY A 19 21.41 22.82 3.90
C GLY A 19 22.36 23.37 2.87
N ALA A 20 22.03 24.55 2.35
CA ALA A 20 22.90 25.35 1.46
C ALA A 20 22.84 26.83 1.83
N GLY A 21 23.86 27.61 1.44
CA GLY A 21 23.93 29.04 1.75
C GLY A 21 23.93 29.38 3.25
N GLY A 22 24.44 28.46 4.10
CA GLY A 22 24.41 28.58 5.55
C GLY A 22 23.11 28.08 6.19
N GLY A 23 22.17 27.51 5.41
CA GLY A 23 21.00 26.82 5.95
C GLY A 23 21.41 25.54 6.69
N ALA A 24 20.70 25.21 7.78
CA ALA A 24 20.95 24.01 8.59
C ALA A 24 19.61 23.36 9.01
N CYS A 25 19.60 22.02 9.00
CA CYS A 25 18.46 21.18 9.31
C CYS A 25 18.92 19.85 9.96
N THR A 26 18.00 19.10 10.53
CA THR A 26 18.25 17.72 10.97
C THR A 26 18.55 16.84 9.76
N ALA A 27 19.70 16.14 9.76
CA ALA A 27 20.23 15.45 8.57
C ALA A 27 19.31 14.34 8.02
N SER A 28 18.55 13.64 8.89
CA SER A 28 17.63 12.56 8.49
C SER A 28 16.61 12.23 9.57
N GLY A 29 15.54 11.56 9.18
CA GLY A 29 14.52 11.06 10.09
C GLY A 29 13.58 10.04 9.43
N SER A 30 12.58 9.60 10.18
CA SER A 30 11.53 8.69 9.74
C SER A 30 10.16 9.21 10.18
N GLY A 31 9.12 8.84 9.44
CA GLY A 31 7.78 9.39 9.63
C GLY A 31 7.72 10.86 9.21
N ASN A 32 6.83 11.64 9.81
CA ASN A 32 6.60 13.04 9.49
C ASN A 32 7.84 13.90 9.69
N VAL A 33 7.97 14.95 8.90
CA VAL A 33 8.95 16.02 9.14
C VAL A 33 8.36 17.02 10.14
N ALA A 34 9.09 17.26 11.23
CA ALA A 34 8.81 18.33 12.19
C ALA A 34 10.17 18.86 12.64
N ASP A 35 10.75 19.79 11.89
CA ASP A 35 12.13 20.20 12.05
C ASP A 35 12.26 21.70 12.33
N THR A 36 13.18 22.05 13.22
CA THR A 36 13.57 23.45 13.48
C THR A 36 14.83 23.74 12.68
N VAL A 37 14.71 24.61 11.70
CA VAL A 37 15.77 24.92 10.74
C VAL A 37 16.34 26.32 10.96
N GLN A 38 17.61 26.49 10.59
CA GLN A 38 18.25 27.80 10.48
C GLN A 38 18.29 28.19 9.00
N LEU A 39 17.76 29.37 8.69
CA LEU A 39 17.71 29.93 7.34
C LEU A 39 18.24 31.38 7.39
N PRO A 40 19.56 31.61 7.23
CA PRO A 40 20.07 32.94 7.05
C PRO A 40 19.59 33.52 5.69
N ALA A 41 19.72 34.81 5.50
CA ALA A 41 19.37 35.46 4.23
C ALA A 41 20.12 34.78 3.07
N GLY A 42 19.36 34.25 2.08
CA GLY A 42 19.90 33.49 0.97
C GLY A 42 20.18 31.99 1.29
N GLY A 43 19.98 31.54 2.53
CA GLY A 43 20.08 30.13 2.93
C GLY A 43 18.87 29.32 2.54
N SER A 44 19.08 28.00 2.34
CA SER A 44 18.00 27.05 2.05
C SER A 44 18.27 25.70 2.74
N VAL A 45 17.20 24.93 2.91
CA VAL A 45 17.24 23.52 3.28
C VAL A 45 16.38 22.72 2.29
N SER A 46 16.84 21.51 1.93
CA SER A 46 16.13 20.62 1.01
C SER A 46 15.93 19.28 1.66
N TYR A 47 14.67 18.86 1.79
CA TYR A 47 14.29 17.53 2.24
C TYR A 47 14.04 16.61 1.05
N THR A 48 14.54 15.38 1.14
CA THR A 48 14.22 14.29 0.22
C THR A 48 13.56 13.17 1.03
N ALA A 49 12.29 12.94 0.79
CA ALA A 49 11.53 11.86 1.42
C ALA A 49 11.38 10.68 0.45
N SER A 50 11.69 9.48 0.95
CA SER A 50 11.41 8.21 0.27
C SER A 50 10.32 7.50 1.01
N CYS A 51 9.22 7.21 0.32
CA CYS A 51 8.01 6.63 0.91
C CYS A 51 7.60 5.34 0.21
N THR A 52 7.11 4.37 0.99
CA THR A 52 6.35 3.23 0.48
C THR A 52 4.87 3.55 0.60
N ILE A 53 4.09 3.18 -0.43
CA ILE A 53 2.63 3.33 -0.45
C ILE A 53 2.01 2.01 -0.02
N SER A 54 1.02 2.04 0.87
CA SER A 54 0.27 0.84 1.27
C SER A 54 -0.34 0.15 0.05
N PRO A 55 -0.20 -1.18 -0.10
CA PRO A 55 -0.74 -1.92 -1.26
C PRO A 55 -2.28 -1.87 -1.37
N VAL A 56 -2.97 -1.49 -0.30
CA VAL A 56 -4.44 -1.35 -0.29
C VAL A 56 -4.90 0.11 -0.44
N ALA A 57 -3.97 1.04 -0.68
CA ALA A 57 -4.30 2.44 -0.86
C ALA A 57 -5.04 2.70 -2.17
N SER A 58 -6.00 3.62 -2.13
CA SER A 58 -6.80 4.03 -3.29
C SER A 58 -7.23 5.50 -3.16
N GLY A 59 -7.77 6.06 -4.21
CA GLY A 59 -8.25 7.45 -4.25
C GLY A 59 -7.14 8.44 -4.54
N THR A 60 -7.08 9.55 -3.83
CA THR A 60 -6.09 10.62 -4.02
C THR A 60 -5.11 10.63 -2.87
N LEU A 61 -3.82 10.59 -3.21
CA LEU A 61 -2.72 10.85 -2.30
C LEU A 61 -2.41 12.33 -2.37
N SER A 62 -2.69 13.07 -1.30
CA SER A 62 -2.38 14.51 -1.23
C SER A 62 -1.51 14.79 -0.01
N ASN A 63 -0.38 15.45 -0.22
CA ASN A 63 0.57 15.79 0.81
C ASN A 63 0.86 17.29 0.81
N THR A 64 0.99 17.90 1.99
CA THR A 64 1.24 19.34 2.14
C THR A 64 2.38 19.58 3.12
N ALA A 65 3.43 20.21 2.62
CA ALA A 65 4.51 20.74 3.43
C ALA A 65 4.29 22.19 3.79
N THR A 66 4.72 22.60 4.97
CA THR A 66 4.60 23.97 5.46
C THR A 66 5.88 24.46 6.09
N ILE A 67 6.09 25.78 6.09
CA ILE A 67 7.12 26.46 6.84
C ILE A 67 6.52 27.60 7.66
N SER A 68 7.04 27.86 8.84
CA SER A 68 6.64 28.98 9.67
C SER A 68 7.83 29.75 10.22
N ALA A 69 7.70 31.07 10.28
CA ALA A 69 8.69 31.95 10.87
C ALA A 69 8.74 31.75 12.40
N PRO A 70 9.91 31.90 13.03
CA PRO A 70 10.02 31.87 14.49
C PRO A 70 9.37 33.10 15.12
N GLY A 71 9.06 33.02 16.42
CA GLY A 71 8.52 34.13 17.18
C GLY A 71 9.40 35.38 17.08
N GLY A 72 8.79 36.55 16.87
CA GLY A 72 9.47 37.83 16.72
C GLY A 72 10.00 38.13 15.32
N VAL A 73 9.81 37.25 14.35
CA VAL A 73 10.12 37.47 12.94
C VAL A 73 8.84 37.56 12.13
N THR A 74 8.66 38.67 11.41
CA THR A 74 7.50 38.83 10.52
C THR A 74 7.81 38.31 9.15
N ASP A 75 6.95 37.43 8.64
CA ASP A 75 6.94 37.00 7.25
C ASP A 75 5.83 37.81 6.53
N PRO A 76 6.19 38.71 5.61
CA PRO A 76 5.20 39.56 4.93
C PRO A 76 4.40 38.83 3.85
N ASN A 77 4.78 37.60 3.48
CA ASN A 77 4.14 36.81 2.45
C ASN A 77 3.85 35.37 2.88
N ALA A 78 3.05 35.22 3.90
CA ALA A 78 2.65 33.90 4.42
C ALA A 78 1.90 33.00 3.39
N GLY A 79 1.47 33.56 2.25
CA GLY A 79 0.80 32.82 1.19
C GLY A 79 1.71 31.82 0.44
N ASN A 80 3.03 31.95 0.55
CA ASN A 80 3.99 31.01 -0.04
C ASN A 80 4.59 29.99 0.94
N ASN A 81 4.02 29.93 2.16
CA ASN A 81 4.54 29.10 3.25
C ASN A 81 4.00 27.66 3.25
N SER A 82 3.20 27.30 2.27
CA SER A 82 2.70 25.94 2.09
C SER A 82 2.74 25.53 0.63
N ALA A 83 3.00 24.25 0.39
CA ALA A 83 2.95 23.64 -0.93
C ALA A 83 2.30 22.26 -0.81
N THR A 84 1.38 21.98 -1.74
CA THR A 84 0.65 20.70 -1.80
C THR A 84 0.96 20.02 -3.12
N ASP A 85 1.21 18.70 -3.04
CA ASP A 85 1.27 17.81 -4.19
C ASP A 85 0.16 16.76 -4.08
N SER A 86 -0.42 16.33 -5.22
CA SER A 86 -1.55 15.41 -5.25
C SER A 86 -1.47 14.46 -6.43
N ASP A 87 -1.50 13.15 -6.13
CA ASP A 87 -1.49 12.06 -7.09
C ASP A 87 -2.76 11.23 -7.00
N THR A 88 -3.26 10.73 -8.14
CA THR A 88 -4.31 9.73 -8.16
C THR A 88 -3.69 8.34 -8.05
N LEU A 89 -4.09 7.59 -7.01
CA LEU A 89 -3.67 6.20 -6.85
C LEU A 89 -4.46 5.30 -7.79
N THR A 90 -3.74 4.51 -8.59
CA THR A 90 -4.31 3.55 -9.55
C THR A 90 -3.91 2.14 -9.15
N PRO A 91 -4.72 1.43 -8.31
CA PRO A 91 -4.40 0.06 -7.90
C PRO A 91 -4.23 -0.87 -9.09
N ARG A 92 -3.22 -1.76 -9.02
CA ARG A 92 -2.91 -2.76 -10.03
C ARG A 92 -2.64 -4.10 -9.37
N ALA A 93 -3.42 -5.12 -9.72
CA ALA A 93 -3.25 -6.49 -9.25
C ALA A 93 -2.89 -7.41 -10.43
N ASP A 94 -2.11 -8.45 -10.16
CA ASP A 94 -1.80 -9.52 -11.11
C ASP A 94 -2.30 -10.84 -10.52
N LEU A 95 -3.55 -11.18 -10.86
CA LEU A 95 -4.24 -12.34 -10.32
C LEU A 95 -3.97 -13.58 -11.16
N SER A 96 -3.72 -14.69 -10.50
CA SER A 96 -3.57 -16.00 -11.14
C SER A 96 -4.26 -17.09 -10.34
N ILE A 97 -4.63 -18.17 -11.03
CA ILE A 97 -5.22 -19.36 -10.41
C ILE A 97 -4.60 -20.63 -10.99
N THR A 98 -4.38 -21.61 -10.13
CA THR A 98 -3.97 -22.96 -10.52
C THR A 98 -4.90 -24.00 -9.90
N LYS A 99 -5.10 -25.13 -10.57
CA LYS A 99 -5.88 -26.26 -10.07
C LYS A 99 -5.23 -27.57 -10.48
N THR A 100 -5.05 -28.50 -9.54
CA THR A 100 -4.51 -29.82 -9.78
C THR A 100 -5.03 -30.82 -8.75
N ASP A 101 -5.17 -32.08 -9.15
CA ASP A 101 -5.35 -33.22 -8.24
C ASP A 101 -4.07 -34.08 -8.12
N GLY A 102 -2.98 -33.68 -8.84
CA GLY A 102 -1.69 -34.35 -8.82
C GLY A 102 -1.63 -35.66 -9.62
N VAL A 103 -2.72 -36.06 -10.31
CA VAL A 103 -2.79 -37.31 -11.10
C VAL A 103 -3.31 -37.06 -12.51
N THR A 104 -3.07 -38.00 -13.42
CA THR A 104 -3.55 -37.94 -14.82
C THR A 104 -4.75 -38.84 -15.10
N SER A 105 -5.16 -39.66 -14.11
CA SER A 105 -6.29 -40.59 -14.23
C SER A 105 -6.95 -40.80 -12.87
N ALA A 106 -8.25 -41.04 -12.89
CA ALA A 106 -9.05 -41.37 -11.69
C ALA A 106 -9.93 -42.59 -11.98
N THR A 107 -10.20 -43.37 -10.94
CA THR A 107 -11.03 -44.56 -11.03
C THR A 107 -12.44 -44.26 -10.57
N PRO A 108 -13.50 -44.58 -11.37
CA PRO A 108 -14.89 -44.46 -10.91
C PRO A 108 -15.13 -45.22 -9.60
N GLY A 109 -15.85 -44.59 -8.67
CA GLY A 109 -16.05 -45.10 -7.30
C GLY A 109 -14.94 -44.74 -6.32
N GLY A 110 -13.83 -44.17 -6.78
CA GLY A 110 -12.78 -43.62 -5.95
C GLY A 110 -13.04 -42.15 -5.53
N SER A 111 -12.01 -41.52 -4.98
CA SER A 111 -12.02 -40.09 -4.61
C SER A 111 -10.90 -39.34 -5.28
N VAL A 112 -11.10 -38.04 -5.48
CA VAL A 112 -10.08 -37.09 -5.94
C VAL A 112 -10.01 -35.91 -4.96
N THR A 113 -8.83 -35.34 -4.80
CA THR A 113 -8.65 -34.12 -3.99
C THR A 113 -7.98 -33.07 -4.84
N TYR A 114 -8.67 -31.97 -5.10
CA TYR A 114 -8.12 -30.84 -5.85
C TYR A 114 -7.44 -29.86 -4.90
N THR A 115 -6.28 -29.39 -5.31
CA THR A 115 -5.65 -28.18 -4.76
C THR A 115 -5.88 -27.05 -5.74
N ILE A 116 -6.52 -25.98 -5.26
CA ILE A 116 -6.80 -24.76 -6.03
C ILE A 116 -6.07 -23.64 -5.31
N THR A 117 -5.21 -22.91 -6.04
CA THR A 117 -4.48 -21.78 -5.47
C THR A 117 -4.75 -20.54 -6.30
N ALA A 118 -5.36 -19.54 -5.69
CA ALA A 118 -5.49 -18.19 -6.22
C ALA A 118 -4.41 -17.30 -5.59
N SER A 119 -3.74 -16.49 -6.39
CA SER A 119 -2.66 -15.62 -5.94
C SER A 119 -2.66 -14.28 -6.65
N ASN A 120 -2.00 -13.30 -6.04
CA ASN A 120 -1.83 -11.97 -6.57
C ASN A 120 -0.33 -11.62 -6.53
N ALA A 121 0.28 -11.45 -7.70
CA ALA A 121 1.66 -11.04 -7.87
C ALA A 121 1.82 -9.53 -8.14
N GLY A 122 0.70 -8.80 -8.23
CA GLY A 122 0.70 -7.37 -8.50
C GLY A 122 1.08 -6.53 -7.30
N PRO A 123 1.46 -5.25 -7.48
CA PRO A 123 1.87 -4.43 -6.37
C PRO A 123 0.71 -4.05 -5.43
N SER A 124 -0.56 -4.07 -5.91
CA SER A 124 -1.72 -3.72 -5.10
C SER A 124 -2.50 -4.95 -4.65
N GLY A 125 -2.95 -4.94 -3.39
CA GLY A 125 -3.91 -5.91 -2.89
C GLY A 125 -5.28 -5.73 -3.54
N THR A 126 -6.08 -6.79 -3.57
CA THR A 126 -7.48 -6.73 -3.98
C THR A 126 -8.39 -7.21 -2.85
N SER A 127 -9.54 -6.58 -2.72
CA SER A 127 -10.66 -7.09 -1.95
C SER A 127 -11.80 -7.39 -2.91
N GLY A 128 -12.48 -8.53 -2.74
CA GLY A 128 -13.63 -8.87 -3.58
C GLY A 128 -13.27 -9.56 -4.89
N ALA A 129 -12.09 -10.17 -5.01
CA ALA A 129 -11.79 -11.05 -6.14
C ALA A 129 -12.67 -12.30 -6.07
N SER A 130 -13.21 -12.74 -7.21
CA SER A 130 -14.09 -13.91 -7.28
C SER A 130 -13.31 -15.16 -7.64
N VAL A 131 -13.43 -16.21 -6.84
CA VAL A 131 -12.95 -17.56 -7.12
C VAL A 131 -14.15 -18.47 -7.36
N VAL A 132 -14.23 -19.05 -8.55
CA VAL A 132 -15.33 -19.92 -8.96
C VAL A 132 -14.78 -21.25 -9.46
N ASP A 133 -15.35 -22.37 -8.96
CA ASP A 133 -15.11 -23.71 -9.48
C ASP A 133 -16.43 -24.49 -9.50
N THR A 134 -16.87 -24.85 -10.68
CA THR A 134 -18.07 -25.68 -10.87
C THR A 134 -17.65 -27.13 -11.07
N PHE A 135 -17.86 -27.94 -10.07
CA PHE A 135 -17.56 -29.36 -10.14
C PHE A 135 -18.54 -30.11 -11.05
N PRO A 136 -18.06 -31.11 -11.85
CA PRO A 136 -18.94 -31.99 -12.59
C PRO A 136 -20.00 -32.67 -11.72
N ALA A 137 -21.17 -32.93 -12.27
CA ALA A 137 -22.29 -33.54 -11.54
C ALA A 137 -22.00 -34.97 -10.97
N SER A 138 -20.93 -35.60 -11.46
CA SER A 138 -20.43 -36.89 -10.94
C SER A 138 -19.63 -36.78 -9.65
N LEU A 139 -19.32 -35.56 -9.20
CA LEU A 139 -18.56 -35.30 -7.99
C LEU A 139 -19.46 -34.68 -6.90
N THR A 140 -19.30 -35.18 -5.69
CA THR A 140 -19.81 -34.54 -4.47
C THR A 140 -18.62 -34.02 -3.68
N CYS A 141 -18.47 -32.70 -3.60
CA CYS A 141 -17.28 -32.06 -3.02
C CYS A 141 -17.59 -31.32 -1.73
N THR A 142 -16.65 -31.34 -0.83
CA THR A 142 -16.49 -30.37 0.26
C THR A 142 -15.15 -29.69 0.10
N TRP A 143 -15.03 -28.46 0.55
CA TRP A 143 -13.79 -27.70 0.40
C TRP A 143 -13.47 -26.90 1.66
N THR A 144 -12.19 -26.62 1.83
CA THR A 144 -11.64 -25.74 2.85
C THR A 144 -10.72 -24.71 2.21
N CYS A 145 -10.63 -23.51 2.77
CA CYS A 145 -9.72 -22.48 2.35
C CYS A 145 -8.83 -22.03 3.50
N VAL A 146 -7.55 -21.82 3.19
CA VAL A 146 -6.56 -21.21 4.09
C VAL A 146 -5.95 -20.02 3.37
N ALA A 147 -6.07 -18.86 3.94
CA ALA A 147 -5.46 -17.64 3.43
C ALA A 147 -4.06 -17.44 4.02
N ALA A 148 -3.16 -16.84 3.23
CA ALA A 148 -1.81 -16.46 3.65
C ALA A 148 -1.47 -15.05 3.14
N GLY A 149 -0.41 -14.44 3.66
CA GLY A 149 0.10 -13.14 3.19
C GLY A 149 -0.87 -11.96 3.37
N GLY A 150 -1.81 -12.06 4.32
CA GLY A 150 -2.84 -11.04 4.52
C GLY A 150 -4.11 -11.25 3.69
N GLY A 151 -4.19 -12.35 2.91
CA GLY A 151 -5.39 -12.72 2.17
C GLY A 151 -6.55 -13.13 3.09
N ALA A 152 -7.75 -13.20 2.51
CA ALA A 152 -8.97 -13.62 3.19
C ALA A 152 -9.83 -14.50 2.28
N CYS A 153 -10.48 -15.53 2.84
CA CYS A 153 -11.41 -16.41 2.14
C CYS A 153 -12.42 -17.04 3.11
N THR A 154 -13.51 -17.60 2.59
CA THR A 154 -14.46 -18.40 3.37
C THR A 154 -13.79 -19.72 3.79
N ALA A 155 -13.76 -20.01 5.09
CA ALA A 155 -12.96 -21.12 5.63
C ALA A 155 -13.34 -22.51 5.08
N SER A 156 -14.61 -22.76 4.75
CA SER A 156 -15.08 -24.05 4.21
C SER A 156 -16.46 -23.96 3.56
N GLY A 157 -16.77 -24.95 2.72
CA GLY A 157 -18.09 -25.10 2.13
C GLY A 157 -18.31 -26.47 1.50
N SER A 158 -19.42 -26.62 0.82
CA SER A 158 -19.82 -27.84 0.11
C SER A 158 -20.39 -27.51 -1.27
N GLY A 159 -20.30 -28.46 -2.19
CA GLY A 159 -20.68 -28.24 -3.59
C GLY A 159 -19.69 -27.35 -4.31
N ASN A 160 -20.14 -26.60 -5.31
CA ASN A 160 -19.33 -25.69 -6.09
C ASN A 160 -18.68 -24.61 -5.21
N ILE A 161 -17.52 -24.12 -5.64
CA ILE A 161 -16.89 -22.96 -5.04
C ILE A 161 -17.42 -21.70 -5.74
N ALA A 162 -17.92 -20.77 -4.96
CA ALA A 162 -18.26 -19.41 -5.39
C ALA A 162 -17.90 -18.50 -4.19
N ASP A 163 -16.63 -18.14 -4.11
CA ASP A 163 -16.07 -17.42 -2.97
C ASP A 163 -15.57 -16.03 -3.39
N THR A 164 -15.67 -15.09 -2.46
CA THR A 164 -15.15 -13.74 -2.62
C THR A 164 -13.94 -13.61 -1.69
N VAL A 165 -12.77 -13.41 -2.30
CA VAL A 165 -11.49 -13.46 -1.59
C VAL A 165 -10.79 -12.11 -1.59
N GLY A 166 -9.96 -11.90 -0.58
CA GLY A 166 -8.94 -10.85 -0.55
C GLY A 166 -7.57 -11.44 -0.88
N LEU A 167 -6.83 -10.79 -1.78
CA LEU A 167 -5.50 -11.20 -2.23
C LEU A 167 -4.52 -10.02 -2.27
#